data_962c08940f39987d99dc36f682650915
#
_entry.id   962c08940f39987d99dc36f682650915
#
_cell.length_a   1.000
_cell.length_b   1.000
_cell.length_c   1.000
_cell.angle_alpha   90.00
_cell.angle_beta   90.00
_cell.angle_gamma   90.00
#
_symmetry.space_group_name_H-M   'P 1'
#
loop_
_entity.id
_entity.type
_entity.pdbx_description
1 polymer ?
#
loop_
_entity_poly.entity_id
_entity_poly.type
_entity_poly.pdbx_seq_one_letter_code
_entity_poly.pdbx_strand_id
1 'polypeptide(L)'
;ITYILKLKKNSKISKYVTNNSKTLAIRFPKHTLFKNLLKQLDYPLAAPSANITSKLSAVKAKDVKEEFGNTIKYILDGGKCAIGIESTIVDLTGKPTILRLGGLDISKIQRTLGLKINISVNPKKKIAPGQSRLHYSPGIPLRMNITKPKSDEAFIIIKKRKTKLNNYYYLTDKNNLDEA
;
A
#
# COMPACT_ATOMS: atom_id res chain seq x y z
N ILE A 1 -2.78 -6.91 5.63
CA ILE A 1 -3.91 -6.09 6.05
C ILE A 1 -3.53 -5.21 7.23
N THR A 2 -4.08 -3.98 7.27
CA THR A 2 -3.94 -3.03 8.38
C THR A 2 -5.32 -2.77 8.97
N TYR A 3 -5.42 -2.77 10.29
CA TYR A 3 -6.67 -2.53 11.02
C TYR A 3 -6.62 -1.20 11.75
N ILE A 4 -7.69 -0.42 11.68
CA ILE A 4 -7.87 0.75 12.55
C ILE A 4 -8.78 0.32 13.70
N LEU A 5 -8.28 0.47 14.92
CA LEU A 5 -8.92 0.06 16.16
C LEU A 5 -9.03 1.24 17.12
N LYS A 6 -9.99 1.20 18.05
CA LYS A 6 -10.09 2.18 19.14
C LYS A 6 -8.90 2.02 20.08
N LEU A 7 -8.28 3.13 20.42
CA LEU A 7 -7.19 3.18 21.39
C LEU A 7 -7.75 2.97 22.81
N LYS A 8 -7.09 2.15 23.63
CA LYS A 8 -7.46 2.00 25.04
C LYS A 8 -7.20 3.32 25.79
N LYS A 9 -8.06 3.67 26.75
CA LYS A 9 -7.94 4.93 27.54
C LYS A 9 -6.55 5.12 28.18
N ASN A 10 -5.97 4.04 28.71
CA ASN A 10 -4.67 4.05 29.39
C ASN A 10 -3.53 3.54 28.50
N SER A 11 -3.62 3.73 27.20
CA SER A 11 -2.58 3.31 26.28
C SER A 11 -1.31 4.14 26.48
N LYS A 12 -0.14 3.47 26.53
CA LYS A 12 1.17 4.11 26.59
C LYS A 12 1.70 4.51 25.20
N ILE A 13 0.91 4.32 24.13
CA ILE A 13 1.29 4.69 22.77
C ILE A 13 1.41 6.21 22.67
N SER A 14 2.53 6.68 22.16
CA SER A 14 2.80 8.10 21.97
C SER A 14 1.73 8.80 21.12
N LYS A 15 1.35 10.00 21.52
CA LYS A 15 0.43 10.86 20.75
C LYS A 15 0.95 11.20 19.34
N TYR A 16 2.28 11.20 19.13
CA TYR A 16 2.88 11.38 17.81
C TYR A 16 2.53 10.22 16.85
N VAL A 17 2.45 8.99 17.38
CA VAL A 17 2.07 7.81 16.55
C VAL A 17 0.60 7.86 16.15
N THR A 18 -0.28 8.34 17.02
CA THR A 18 -1.72 8.40 16.77
C THR A 18 -2.18 9.73 16.17
N ASN A 19 -1.28 10.72 16.05
CA ASN A 19 -1.63 12.11 15.70
C ASN A 19 -2.78 12.64 16.56
N ASN A 20 -2.71 12.43 17.89
CA ASN A 20 -3.75 12.75 18.87
C ASN A 20 -5.12 12.10 18.60
N SER A 21 -5.19 11.08 17.74
CA SER A 21 -6.41 10.35 17.46
C SER A 21 -6.77 9.41 18.64
N LYS A 22 -8.07 9.09 18.77
CA LYS A 22 -8.57 8.03 19.65
C LYS A 22 -8.50 6.64 19.00
N THR A 23 -7.84 6.55 17.86
CA THR A 23 -7.69 5.31 17.07
C THR A 23 -6.22 5.03 16.77
N LEU A 24 -5.90 3.77 16.50
CA LEU A 24 -4.56 3.31 16.14
C LEU A 24 -4.65 2.39 14.93
N ALA A 25 -3.79 2.60 13.94
CA ALA A 25 -3.60 1.67 12.84
C ALA A 25 -2.58 0.60 13.23
N ILE A 26 -2.99 -0.67 13.21
CA ILE A 26 -2.18 -1.82 13.60
C ILE A 26 -2.02 -2.75 12.41
N ARG A 27 -0.79 -3.24 12.19
CA ARG A 27 -0.48 -4.22 11.16
C ARG A 27 0.29 -5.39 11.76
N PHE A 28 -0.14 -6.62 11.42
CA PHE A 28 0.59 -7.86 11.72
C PHE A 28 1.29 -8.31 10.44
N PRO A 29 2.60 -8.14 10.32
CA PRO A 29 3.33 -8.52 9.10
C PRO A 29 3.37 -10.04 8.94
N LYS A 30 3.24 -10.52 7.69
CA LYS A 30 3.39 -11.94 7.35
C LYS A 30 4.87 -12.31 7.14
N HIS A 31 5.72 -11.35 6.79
CA HIS A 31 7.11 -11.55 6.41
C HIS A 31 7.95 -12.14 7.54
N THR A 32 8.58 -13.30 7.31
CA THR A 32 9.29 -14.07 8.33
C THR A 32 10.46 -13.31 8.97
N LEU A 33 11.33 -12.69 8.16
CA LEU A 33 12.47 -11.93 8.65
C LEU A 33 12.02 -10.77 9.54
N PHE A 34 11.01 -10.01 9.12
CA PHE A 34 10.47 -8.90 9.91
C PHE A 34 9.77 -9.38 11.19
N LYS A 35 9.08 -10.53 11.15
CA LYS A 35 8.51 -11.14 12.36
C LYS A 35 9.59 -11.56 13.34
N ASN A 36 10.73 -12.08 12.85
CA ASN A 36 11.86 -12.47 13.71
C ASN A 36 12.49 -11.24 14.37
N LEU A 37 12.62 -10.12 13.64
CA LEU A 37 13.04 -8.85 14.22
C LEU A 37 12.07 -8.41 15.35
N LEU A 38 10.76 -8.41 15.08
CA LEU A 38 9.76 -8.00 16.08
C LEU A 38 9.77 -8.87 17.35
N LYS A 39 10.12 -10.16 17.25
CA LYS A 39 10.25 -11.04 18.41
C LYS A 39 11.44 -10.71 19.32
N GLN A 40 12.44 -9.97 18.83
CA GLN A 40 13.59 -9.52 19.61
C GLN A 40 13.30 -8.21 20.35
N LEU A 41 12.15 -7.60 20.11
CA LEU A 41 11.76 -6.30 20.68
C LEU A 41 10.62 -6.51 21.68
N ASP A 42 10.68 -5.80 22.79
CA ASP A 42 9.63 -5.75 23.82
C ASP A 42 8.62 -4.60 23.56
N TYR A 43 8.75 -3.91 22.42
CA TYR A 43 7.91 -2.81 22.01
C TYR A 43 7.50 -2.89 20.52
N PRO A 44 6.37 -2.29 20.14
CA PRO A 44 5.96 -2.21 18.75
C PRO A 44 6.76 -1.16 17.97
N LEU A 45 6.90 -1.36 16.64
CA LEU A 45 7.53 -0.39 15.75
C LEU A 45 6.48 0.48 15.06
N ALA A 46 6.73 1.79 15.02
CA ALA A 46 6.02 2.72 14.13
C ALA A 46 6.80 2.79 12.81
N ALA A 47 6.18 2.34 11.72
CA ALA A 47 6.84 2.25 10.42
C ALA A 47 5.96 2.86 9.31
N PRO A 48 6.34 4.03 8.76
CA PRO A 48 5.76 4.54 7.53
C PRO A 48 6.24 3.74 6.31
N SER A 49 5.74 4.06 5.11
CA SER A 49 6.29 3.55 3.86
C SER A 49 7.72 4.08 3.65
N ALA A 50 8.59 3.24 3.07
CA ALA A 50 10.00 3.58 2.84
C ALA A 50 10.18 4.29 1.48
N ASN A 51 9.56 5.47 1.34
CA ASN A 51 9.65 6.34 0.17
C ASN A 51 9.50 7.80 0.58
N ILE A 52 10.00 8.71 -0.24
CA ILE A 52 9.73 10.15 -0.08
C ILE A 52 8.24 10.41 -0.30
N THR A 53 7.68 11.32 0.47
CA THR A 53 6.25 11.67 0.41
C THR A 53 5.78 11.91 -1.03
N SER A 54 4.64 11.35 -1.37
CA SER A 54 3.98 11.40 -2.68
C SER A 54 4.60 10.53 -3.78
N LYS A 55 5.82 10.01 -3.62
CA LYS A 55 6.43 9.08 -4.58
C LYS A 55 5.88 7.65 -4.47
N LEU A 56 6.32 6.78 -5.38
CA LEU A 56 6.00 5.36 -5.37
C LEU A 56 6.68 4.67 -4.19
N SER A 57 6.01 3.68 -3.61
CA SER A 57 6.58 2.86 -2.55
C SER A 57 7.65 1.91 -3.10
N ALA A 58 8.76 1.79 -2.37
CA ALA A 58 9.84 0.85 -2.69
C ALA A 58 9.34 -0.60 -2.63
N VAL A 59 9.81 -1.45 -3.53
CA VAL A 59 9.48 -2.88 -3.58
C VAL A 59 10.66 -3.79 -3.26
N LYS A 60 11.87 -3.24 -3.17
CA LYS A 60 13.11 -3.95 -2.79
C LYS A 60 14.06 -3.00 -2.06
N ALA A 61 15.03 -3.55 -1.34
CA ALA A 61 16.00 -2.80 -0.57
C ALA A 61 16.82 -1.81 -1.43
N LYS A 62 17.14 -2.19 -2.67
CA LYS A 62 17.85 -1.32 -3.62
C LYS A 62 17.10 -0.02 -3.89
N ASP A 63 15.77 -0.07 -4.05
CA ASP A 63 14.94 1.11 -4.30
C ASP A 63 15.00 2.09 -3.10
N VAL A 64 14.99 1.56 -1.87
CA VAL A 64 15.14 2.35 -0.64
C VAL A 64 16.53 3.01 -0.59
N LYS A 65 17.58 2.27 -0.92
CA LYS A 65 18.95 2.80 -0.94
C LYS A 65 19.13 3.88 -2.00
N GLU A 66 18.55 3.70 -3.18
CA GLU A 66 18.60 4.69 -4.26
C GLU A 66 17.83 5.97 -3.89
N GLU A 67 16.68 5.84 -3.21
CA GLU A 67 15.84 6.98 -2.82
C GLU A 67 16.45 7.81 -1.68
N PHE A 68 17.00 7.15 -0.67
CA PHE A 68 17.47 7.78 0.57
C PHE A 68 18.99 7.91 0.69
N GLY A 69 19.75 7.21 -0.16
CA GLY A 69 21.20 7.23 -0.13
C GLY A 69 21.75 6.89 1.25
N ASN A 70 22.60 7.77 1.80
CA ASN A 70 23.23 7.62 3.10
C ASN A 70 22.38 8.15 4.28
N THR A 71 21.20 8.71 4.02
CA THR A 71 20.30 9.24 5.07
C THR A 71 19.81 8.12 5.98
N ILE A 72 19.59 6.91 5.44
CA ILE A 72 19.20 5.73 6.19
C ILE A 72 20.43 4.82 6.34
N LYS A 73 20.87 4.60 7.60
CA LYS A 73 22.06 3.79 7.90
C LYS A 73 21.83 2.29 7.73
N TYR A 74 20.64 1.80 8.04
CA TYR A 74 20.32 0.38 8.06
C TYR A 74 19.10 0.07 7.21
N ILE A 75 19.23 -0.93 6.35
CA ILE A 75 18.14 -1.44 5.53
C ILE A 75 18.09 -2.95 5.75
N LEU A 76 16.96 -3.45 6.27
CA LEU A 76 16.72 -4.87 6.41
C LEU A 76 16.23 -5.41 5.06
N ASP A 77 17.11 -6.09 4.32
CA ASP A 77 16.76 -6.66 3.02
C ASP A 77 15.99 -7.96 3.20
N GLY A 78 14.69 -7.90 2.93
CA GLY A 78 13.78 -9.05 2.92
C GLY A 78 13.54 -9.62 1.52
N GLY A 79 14.27 -9.17 0.50
CA GLY A 79 14.03 -9.49 -0.89
C GLY A 79 12.93 -8.62 -1.52
N LYS A 80 12.53 -8.96 -2.75
CA LYS A 80 11.47 -8.25 -3.48
C LYS A 80 10.11 -8.52 -2.84
N CYS A 81 9.28 -7.47 -2.71
CA CYS A 81 7.89 -7.61 -2.27
C CYS A 81 7.11 -8.50 -3.25
N ALA A 82 6.41 -9.50 -2.71
CA ALA A 82 5.53 -10.36 -3.51
C ALA A 82 4.30 -9.61 -4.02
N ILE A 83 3.86 -8.57 -3.28
CA ILE A 83 2.76 -7.67 -3.64
C ILE A 83 3.35 -6.27 -3.67
N GLY A 84 3.41 -5.66 -4.85
CA GLY A 84 4.04 -4.35 -5.07
C GLY A 84 3.18 -3.15 -4.68
N ILE A 85 2.03 -3.37 -4.04
CA ILE A 85 1.13 -2.32 -3.57
C ILE A 85 0.93 -2.38 -2.06
N GLU A 86 0.46 -1.27 -1.51
CA GLU A 86 0.22 -1.09 -0.08
C GLU A 86 -0.85 -2.06 0.49
N SER A 87 -0.85 -2.21 1.81
CA SER A 87 -1.83 -3.06 2.50
C SER A 87 -3.25 -2.52 2.40
N THR A 88 -4.25 -3.40 2.28
CA THR A 88 -5.65 -3.06 2.52
C THR A 88 -5.81 -2.53 3.94
N ILE A 89 -6.53 -1.41 4.11
CA ILE A 89 -6.83 -0.82 5.42
C ILE A 89 -8.31 -0.99 5.71
N VAL A 90 -8.62 -1.59 6.85
CA VAL A 90 -9.99 -1.80 7.34
C VAL A 90 -10.17 -1.05 8.65
N ASP A 91 -11.16 -0.17 8.69
CA ASP A 91 -11.62 0.47 9.93
C ASP A 91 -12.62 -0.43 10.64
N LEU A 92 -12.33 -0.79 11.88
CA LEU A 92 -13.15 -1.60 12.77
C LEU A 92 -13.66 -0.81 13.99
N THR A 93 -13.56 0.51 13.96
CA THR A 93 -14.01 1.37 15.08
C THR A 93 -15.53 1.53 15.16
N GLY A 94 -16.21 1.22 14.06
CA GLY A 94 -17.66 1.19 13.91
C GLY A 94 -18.08 0.08 12.95
N LYS A 95 -18.97 0.39 12.01
CA LYS A 95 -19.31 -0.55 10.93
C LYS A 95 -18.07 -0.81 10.07
N PRO A 96 -17.66 -2.08 9.88
CA PRO A 96 -16.46 -2.40 9.12
C PRO A 96 -16.42 -1.71 7.75
N THR A 97 -15.34 -0.97 7.50
CA THR A 97 -15.22 -0.14 6.30
C THR A 97 -13.79 -0.23 5.74
N ILE A 98 -13.67 -0.50 4.44
CA ILE A 98 -12.38 -0.44 3.73
C ILE A 98 -12.07 1.02 3.41
N LEU A 99 -10.94 1.50 3.93
CA LEU A 99 -10.43 2.86 3.71
C LEU A 99 -9.37 2.93 2.61
N ARG A 100 -8.67 1.83 2.35
CA ARG A 100 -7.70 1.70 1.28
C ARG A 100 -7.76 0.29 0.70
N LEU A 101 -7.86 0.20 -0.61
CA LEU A 101 -7.69 -1.04 -1.34
C LEU A 101 -6.20 -1.40 -1.41
N GLY A 102 -5.87 -2.65 -1.22
CA GLY A 102 -4.52 -3.21 -1.34
C GLY A 102 -4.58 -4.57 -2.01
N GLY A 103 -3.49 -5.34 -1.96
CA GLY A 103 -3.40 -6.64 -2.63
C GLY A 103 -4.24 -7.76 -2.05
N LEU A 104 -5.02 -7.51 -0.98
CA LEU A 104 -5.92 -8.53 -0.44
C LEU A 104 -7.33 -8.38 -1.04
N ASP A 105 -7.84 -9.46 -1.62
CA ASP A 105 -9.17 -9.53 -2.21
C ASP A 105 -10.27 -9.25 -1.17
N ILE A 106 -11.17 -8.32 -1.51
CA ILE A 106 -12.30 -7.92 -0.66
C ILE A 106 -13.21 -9.11 -0.38
N SER A 107 -13.42 -9.99 -1.34
CA SER A 107 -14.28 -11.17 -1.18
C SER A 107 -13.77 -12.12 -0.09
N LYS A 108 -12.44 -12.24 0.05
CA LYS A 108 -11.80 -13.01 1.13
C LYS A 108 -12.04 -12.35 2.49
N ILE A 109 -11.96 -11.02 2.58
CA ILE A 109 -12.24 -10.28 3.80
C ILE A 109 -13.70 -10.45 4.20
N GLN A 110 -14.64 -10.27 3.27
CA GLN A 110 -16.08 -10.41 3.51
C GLN A 110 -16.47 -11.81 3.97
N ARG A 111 -15.89 -12.85 3.33
CA ARG A 111 -16.11 -14.26 3.76
C ARG A 111 -15.64 -14.51 5.19
N THR A 112 -14.46 -14.01 5.56
CA THR A 112 -13.91 -14.16 6.90
C THR A 112 -14.75 -13.44 7.95
N LEU A 113 -15.30 -12.28 7.64
CA LEU A 113 -16.14 -11.50 8.55
C LEU A 113 -17.60 -11.96 8.57
N GLY A 114 -18.05 -12.79 7.62
CA GLY A 114 -19.43 -13.20 7.47
C GLY A 114 -20.41 -12.07 7.09
N LEU A 115 -19.91 -10.94 6.59
CA LEU A 115 -20.72 -9.77 6.27
C LEU A 115 -20.16 -8.96 5.08
N LYS A 116 -21.05 -8.20 4.44
CA LYS A 116 -20.66 -7.20 3.45
C LYS A 116 -19.93 -6.05 4.15
N ILE A 117 -18.80 -5.61 3.57
CA ILE A 117 -17.99 -4.52 4.09
C ILE A 117 -18.19 -3.25 3.24
N ASN A 118 -18.30 -2.12 3.89
CA ASN A 118 -18.38 -0.83 3.19
C ASN A 118 -17.02 -0.47 2.56
N ILE A 119 -17.05 0.31 1.49
CA ILE A 119 -15.85 0.82 0.83
C ILE A 119 -15.92 2.35 0.83
N SER A 120 -14.91 3.00 1.40
CA SER A 120 -14.79 4.45 1.49
C SER A 120 -13.34 4.88 1.23
N VAL A 121 -12.87 4.69 0.01
CA VAL A 121 -11.47 4.99 -0.38
C VAL A 121 -11.21 6.48 -0.65
N ASN A 122 -12.26 7.26 -0.90
CA ASN A 122 -12.17 8.71 -1.15
C ASN A 122 -13.10 9.50 -0.19
N PRO A 123 -12.89 9.44 1.13
CA PRO A 123 -13.73 10.17 2.07
C PRO A 123 -13.48 11.69 1.97
N LYS A 124 -14.49 12.50 2.30
CA LYS A 124 -14.35 13.97 2.40
C LYS A 124 -13.25 14.37 3.40
N LYS A 125 -13.14 13.65 4.53
CA LYS A 125 -12.07 13.79 5.52
C LYS A 125 -11.08 12.64 5.35
N LYS A 126 -9.81 12.95 5.09
CA LYS A 126 -8.74 11.97 4.97
C LYS A 126 -8.41 11.39 6.33
N ILE A 127 -8.52 10.09 6.48
CA ILE A 127 -8.33 9.36 7.75
C ILE A 127 -7.32 8.22 7.65
N ALA A 128 -6.81 7.95 6.45
CA ALA A 128 -5.82 6.91 6.22
C ALA A 128 -4.75 7.35 5.20
N PRO A 129 -3.53 6.81 5.30
CA PRO A 129 -2.49 6.98 4.27
C PRO A 129 -2.98 6.52 2.89
N GLY A 130 -2.57 7.20 1.83
CA GLY A 130 -3.00 6.90 0.47
C GLY A 130 -4.25 7.66 -0.01
N GLN A 131 -4.90 8.42 0.87
CA GLN A 131 -6.09 9.21 0.54
C GLN A 131 -5.76 10.67 0.16
N SER A 132 -4.48 11.03 0.05
CA SER A 132 -4.04 12.35 -0.40
C SER A 132 -4.20 12.48 -1.91
N ARG A 133 -4.50 13.71 -2.39
CA ARG A 133 -4.68 13.99 -3.82
C ARG A 133 -3.42 13.67 -4.65
N LEU A 134 -2.25 13.96 -4.10
CA LEU A 134 -0.96 13.55 -4.65
C LEU A 134 -0.40 12.43 -3.76
N HIS A 135 -0.52 11.20 -4.22
CA HIS A 135 0.03 10.01 -3.58
C HIS A 135 0.28 8.95 -4.66
N TYR A 136 1.35 8.17 -4.51
CA TYR A 136 1.79 7.18 -5.50
C TYR A 136 2.04 7.80 -6.89
N SER A 137 2.52 9.04 -6.92
CA SER A 137 2.79 9.74 -8.17
C SER A 137 4.11 9.28 -8.78
N PRO A 138 4.14 8.85 -10.05
CA PRO A 138 5.38 8.49 -10.73
C PRO A 138 6.27 9.69 -11.08
N GLY A 139 5.81 10.93 -10.81
CA GLY A 139 6.53 12.16 -11.16
C GLY A 139 6.39 12.59 -12.62
N ILE A 140 5.64 11.84 -13.41
CA ILE A 140 5.30 12.15 -14.81
C ILE A 140 3.79 12.23 -15.00
N PRO A 141 3.28 12.96 -16.01
CA PRO A 141 1.87 13.01 -16.30
C PRO A 141 1.26 11.63 -16.56
N LEU A 142 0.12 11.34 -15.96
CA LEU A 142 -0.60 10.09 -16.12
C LEU A 142 -2.04 10.33 -16.56
N ARG A 143 -2.46 9.68 -17.64
CA ARG A 143 -3.86 9.62 -18.08
C ARG A 143 -4.41 8.23 -17.84
N MET A 144 -5.54 8.13 -17.17
CA MET A 144 -6.20 6.85 -16.87
C MET A 144 -7.46 6.68 -17.72
N ASN A 145 -7.90 5.41 -17.87
CA ASN A 145 -9.14 5.04 -18.57
C ASN A 145 -9.17 5.48 -20.04
N ILE A 146 -8.01 5.54 -20.69
CA ILE A 146 -7.89 5.86 -22.12
C ILE A 146 -7.91 4.58 -22.96
N THR A 147 -8.40 4.68 -24.18
CA THR A 147 -8.50 3.55 -25.13
C THR A 147 -7.38 3.53 -26.15
N LYS A 148 -6.76 4.68 -26.41
CA LYS A 148 -5.63 4.85 -27.34
C LYS A 148 -4.62 5.82 -26.79
N PRO A 149 -3.30 5.52 -26.84
CA PRO A 149 -2.24 6.45 -26.49
C PRO A 149 -2.04 7.50 -27.58
N LYS A 150 -1.40 8.61 -27.23
CA LYS A 150 -0.71 9.47 -28.17
C LYS A 150 0.62 8.84 -28.57
N SER A 151 1.27 9.37 -29.61
CA SER A 151 2.53 8.84 -30.14
C SER A 151 3.70 8.95 -29.15
N ASP A 152 3.67 9.94 -28.25
CA ASP A 152 4.67 10.23 -27.22
C ASP A 152 4.36 9.62 -25.85
N GLU A 153 3.29 8.84 -25.74
CA GLU A 153 2.86 8.22 -24.47
C GLU A 153 3.20 6.73 -24.43
N ALA A 154 3.72 6.25 -23.28
CA ALA A 154 3.76 4.83 -22.96
C ALA A 154 2.36 4.35 -22.56
N PHE A 155 1.81 3.37 -23.27
CA PHE A 155 0.48 2.82 -23.02
C PHE A 155 0.56 1.48 -22.30
N ILE A 156 0.23 1.51 -21.02
CA ILE A 156 0.27 0.31 -20.16
C ILE A 156 -1.10 -0.35 -20.15
N ILE A 157 -1.15 -1.61 -20.55
CA ILE A 157 -2.36 -2.44 -20.56
C ILE A 157 -2.14 -3.72 -19.75
N ILE A 158 -3.21 -4.32 -19.25
CA ILE A 158 -3.10 -5.52 -18.42
C ILE A 158 -2.65 -6.70 -19.28
N LYS A 159 -3.38 -7.02 -20.33
CA LYS A 159 -3.15 -8.18 -21.20
C LYS A 159 -2.45 -7.77 -22.48
N LYS A 160 -1.49 -8.58 -22.92
CA LYS A 160 -0.83 -8.46 -24.21
C LYS A 160 -1.82 -8.41 -25.37
N ARG A 161 -1.64 -7.46 -26.27
CA ARG A 161 -2.37 -7.33 -27.53
C ARG A 161 -1.39 -7.41 -28.70
N LYS A 162 -1.82 -7.99 -29.81
CA LYS A 162 -1.07 -7.91 -31.08
C LYS A 162 -1.15 -6.47 -31.57
N THR A 163 -0.01 -5.79 -31.63
CA THR A 163 0.11 -4.43 -32.18
C THR A 163 1.48 -4.27 -32.82
N LYS A 164 1.56 -3.41 -33.83
CA LYS A 164 2.83 -2.99 -34.46
C LYS A 164 3.40 -1.74 -33.80
N LEU A 165 2.72 -1.16 -32.80
CA LEU A 165 3.12 0.07 -32.13
C LEU A 165 4.10 -0.25 -31.00
N ASN A 166 5.21 0.47 -30.94
CA ASN A 166 6.29 0.23 -29.97
C ASN A 166 6.03 0.85 -28.59
N ASN A 167 4.99 1.65 -28.45
CA ASN A 167 4.64 2.35 -27.21
C ASN A 167 3.59 1.61 -26.35
N TYR A 168 3.28 0.34 -26.70
CA TYR A 168 2.39 -0.52 -25.92
C TYR A 168 3.20 -1.42 -24.99
N TYR A 169 2.88 -1.37 -23.72
CA TYR A 169 3.45 -2.20 -22.66
C TYR A 169 2.34 -3.02 -22.01
N TYR A 170 2.64 -4.24 -21.59
CA TYR A 170 1.65 -5.11 -20.96
C TYR A 170 2.21 -5.69 -19.67
N LEU A 171 1.34 -5.88 -18.71
CA LEU A 171 1.69 -6.38 -17.38
C LEU A 171 1.72 -7.91 -17.34
N THR A 172 0.84 -8.57 -18.11
CA THR A 172 0.76 -10.03 -18.17
C THR A 172 0.44 -10.53 -19.59
N ASP A 173 0.93 -11.72 -19.92
CA ASP A 173 0.60 -12.38 -21.20
C ASP A 173 -0.83 -12.96 -21.20
N LYS A 174 -1.29 -13.47 -20.05
CA LYS A 174 -2.53 -14.28 -19.92
C LYS A 174 -3.67 -13.57 -19.17
N ASN A 175 -3.56 -12.26 -18.91
CA ASN A 175 -4.52 -11.52 -18.11
C ASN A 175 -4.60 -12.00 -16.64
N ASN A 176 -3.49 -12.49 -16.10
CA ASN A 176 -3.37 -12.91 -14.72
C ASN A 176 -2.76 -11.76 -13.89
N LEU A 177 -3.55 -11.15 -13.03
CA LEU A 177 -3.10 -10.02 -12.20
C LEU A 177 -2.14 -10.45 -11.08
N ASP A 178 -2.05 -11.75 -10.76
CA ASP A 178 -1.06 -12.26 -9.80
C ASP A 178 0.36 -12.32 -10.41
N GLU A 179 0.46 -12.27 -11.75
CA GLU A 179 1.73 -12.20 -12.48
C GLU A 179 2.18 -10.75 -12.76
N ALA A 180 1.27 -9.77 -12.63
CA ALA A 180 1.51 -8.36 -12.94
C ALA A 180 2.16 -7.64 -11.75
#